data_d29a06238bfb6f6979476344a129e8f9
#
_entry.id   d29a06238bfb6f6979476344a129e8f9
#
_cell.length_a   1.000
_cell.length_b   1.000
_cell.length_c   1.000
_cell.angle_alpha   90.00
_cell.angle_beta   90.00
_cell.angle_gamma   90.00
#
_symmetry.space_group_name_H-M   'P 1'
#
loop_
_entity.id
_entity.type
_entity.pdbx_description
1 polymer ?
#
loop_
_entity_poly.entity_id
_entity_poly.type
_entity_poly.pdbx_seq_one_letter_code
_entity_poly.pdbx_strand_id
1 'polypeptide(L)'
;AMGTEIQKYNLTEEDFRGDRFRDVPGMMKGNNDMLNITRPDVISDIYRRYLEAGADIITANTFSCQRISQADYHLEDCAREMAFEGARLARIECDKFSTPDKPRFVAGDVGPTNKTCSMSPDVSDPAAREITYDELFTDVCEQVDGLIEGGADARL
;
A
#
# COMPACT_ATOMS: atom_id res chain seq x y z
N ALA A 1 7.49 12.04 0.75
CA ALA A 1 6.81 10.76 1.02
C ALA A 1 5.51 10.68 0.23
N MET A 2 5.05 9.47 -0.09
CA MET A 2 3.85 9.22 -0.92
C MET A 2 2.63 9.99 -0.41
N GLY A 3 2.30 9.91 0.87
CA GLY A 3 1.16 10.62 1.45
C GLY A 3 1.20 12.14 1.24
N THR A 4 2.36 12.76 1.34
CA THR A 4 2.52 14.20 1.09
C THR A 4 2.26 14.56 -0.39
N GLU A 5 2.65 13.69 -1.31
CA GLU A 5 2.38 13.90 -2.74
C GLU A 5 0.89 13.74 -3.05
N ILE A 6 0.22 12.74 -2.45
CA ILE A 6 -1.22 12.53 -2.59
C ILE A 6 -2.02 13.74 -2.09
N GLN A 7 -1.61 14.36 -0.97
CA GLN A 7 -2.28 15.54 -0.42
C GLN A 7 -2.34 16.72 -1.39
N LYS A 8 -1.39 16.85 -2.30
CA LYS A 8 -1.38 17.94 -3.30
C LYS A 8 -2.53 17.88 -4.29
N TYR A 9 -3.17 16.70 -4.46
CA TYR A 9 -4.32 16.52 -5.36
C TYR A 9 -5.65 16.93 -4.73
N ASN A 10 -5.69 17.21 -3.42
CA ASN A 10 -6.89 17.61 -2.68
C ASN A 10 -8.08 16.67 -2.92
N LEU A 11 -7.84 15.36 -2.91
CA LEU A 11 -8.85 14.34 -3.19
C LEU A 11 -9.98 14.39 -2.16
N THR A 12 -11.20 14.23 -2.65
CA THR A 12 -12.43 14.16 -1.83
C THR A 12 -12.67 12.74 -1.34
N GLU A 13 -13.64 12.56 -0.44
CA GLU A 13 -14.10 11.23 -0.01
C GLU A 13 -14.57 10.38 -1.19
N GLU A 14 -15.27 11.00 -2.15
CA GLU A 14 -15.76 10.34 -3.36
C GLU A 14 -14.61 9.88 -4.25
N ASP A 15 -13.51 10.65 -4.34
CA ASP A 15 -12.30 10.27 -5.07
C ASP A 15 -11.66 9.02 -4.46
N PHE A 16 -11.59 8.94 -3.12
CA PHE A 16 -11.07 7.75 -2.44
C PHE A 16 -11.93 6.53 -2.69
N ARG A 17 -13.27 6.67 -2.62
CA ARG A 17 -14.21 5.55 -2.81
C ARG A 17 -14.26 5.06 -4.25
N GLY A 18 -14.28 5.98 -5.21
CA GLY A 18 -14.67 5.67 -6.57
C GLY A 18 -16.07 5.04 -6.63
N ASP A 19 -16.39 4.41 -7.74
CA ASP A 19 -17.68 3.70 -7.88
C ASP A 19 -17.70 2.38 -7.10
N ARG A 20 -16.55 1.70 -7.02
CA ARG A 20 -16.44 0.36 -6.44
C ARG A 20 -16.74 0.31 -4.94
N PHE A 21 -16.33 1.31 -4.18
CA PHE A 21 -16.43 1.33 -2.72
C PHE A 21 -17.45 2.35 -2.21
N ARG A 22 -18.39 2.75 -3.05
CA ARG A 22 -19.40 3.77 -2.74
C ARG A 22 -20.20 3.45 -1.48
N ASP A 23 -20.59 2.19 -1.32
CA ASP A 23 -21.48 1.73 -0.25
C ASP A 23 -20.75 1.16 0.98
N VAL A 24 -19.41 1.16 0.99
CA VAL A 24 -18.64 0.68 2.14
C VAL A 24 -18.83 1.66 3.31
N PRO A 25 -19.16 1.19 4.52
CA PRO A 25 -19.38 2.05 5.67
C PRO A 25 -18.08 2.72 6.14
N GLY A 26 -18.21 3.83 6.87
CA GLY A 26 -17.08 4.57 7.43
C GLY A 26 -16.49 5.61 6.47
N MET A 27 -15.40 6.23 6.86
CA MET A 27 -14.68 7.23 6.07
C MET A 27 -13.46 6.59 5.41
N MET A 28 -13.33 6.75 4.09
CA MET A 28 -12.23 6.19 3.30
C MET A 28 -11.07 7.18 3.10
N LYS A 29 -11.36 8.47 3.23
CA LYS A 29 -10.33 9.51 3.08
C LYS A 29 -9.22 9.33 4.11
N GLY A 30 -8.01 9.16 3.62
CA GLY A 30 -6.83 8.83 4.43
C GLY A 30 -6.29 7.43 4.19
N ASN A 31 -7.08 6.51 3.61
CA ASN A 31 -6.62 5.22 3.14
C ASN A 31 -5.91 5.38 1.79
N ASN A 32 -4.65 5.78 1.82
CA ASN A 32 -3.90 6.08 0.60
C ASN A 32 -3.70 4.86 -0.31
N ASP A 33 -3.63 3.67 0.27
CA ASP A 33 -3.34 2.45 -0.49
C ASP A 33 -4.51 2.03 -1.39
N MET A 34 -5.76 2.36 -1.01
CA MET A 34 -6.92 2.09 -1.87
C MET A 34 -6.90 2.89 -3.17
N LEU A 35 -6.17 4.01 -3.22
CA LEU A 35 -6.02 4.81 -4.44
C LEU A 35 -5.30 4.05 -5.57
N ASN A 36 -4.58 2.99 -5.26
CA ASN A 36 -4.04 2.09 -6.27
C ASN A 36 -5.15 1.49 -7.15
N ILE A 37 -6.35 1.32 -6.59
CA ILE A 37 -7.52 0.78 -7.28
C ILE A 37 -8.42 1.91 -7.80
N THR A 38 -8.70 2.92 -6.97
CA THR A 38 -9.72 3.95 -7.28
C THR A 38 -9.20 5.12 -8.07
N ARG A 39 -7.92 5.50 -7.88
CA ARG A 39 -7.26 6.62 -8.57
C ARG A 39 -5.86 6.24 -9.04
N PRO A 40 -5.73 5.18 -9.88
CA PRO A 40 -4.44 4.75 -10.41
C PRO A 40 -3.73 5.84 -11.23
N ASP A 41 -4.49 6.79 -11.79
CA ASP A 41 -3.98 7.96 -12.48
C ASP A 41 -3.10 8.83 -11.57
N VAL A 42 -3.57 9.10 -10.35
CA VAL A 42 -2.84 9.90 -9.34
C VAL A 42 -1.56 9.19 -8.91
N ILE A 43 -1.66 7.91 -8.61
CA ILE A 43 -0.52 7.11 -8.15
C ILE A 43 0.54 6.99 -9.24
N SER A 44 0.16 6.70 -10.47
CA SER A 44 1.08 6.65 -11.63
C SER A 44 1.74 8.00 -11.89
N ASP A 45 1.01 9.12 -11.77
CA ASP A 45 1.58 10.46 -11.93
C ASP A 45 2.64 10.76 -10.89
N ILE A 46 2.44 10.34 -9.63
CA ILE A 46 3.43 10.51 -8.57
C ILE A 46 4.68 9.69 -8.89
N TYR A 47 4.55 8.43 -9.29
CA TYR A 47 5.69 7.58 -9.67
C TYR A 47 6.47 8.20 -10.84
N ARG A 48 5.77 8.65 -11.87
CA ARG A 48 6.39 9.30 -13.04
C ARG A 48 7.21 10.50 -12.63
N ARG A 49 6.69 11.39 -11.77
CA ARG A 49 7.42 12.58 -11.31
C ARG A 49 8.70 12.26 -10.55
N TYR A 50 8.72 11.19 -9.75
CA TYR A 50 9.94 10.73 -9.10
C TYR A 50 10.96 10.18 -10.10
N LEU A 51 10.51 9.44 -11.11
CA LEU A 51 11.37 8.92 -12.16
C LEU A 51 11.93 10.02 -13.06
N GLU A 52 11.13 11.03 -13.41
CA GLU A 52 11.56 12.24 -14.12
C GLU A 52 12.60 13.02 -13.33
N ALA A 53 12.46 13.11 -12.01
CA ALA A 53 13.47 13.71 -11.13
C ALA A 53 14.76 12.89 -11.03
N GLY A 54 14.80 11.69 -11.61
CA GLY A 54 16.00 10.87 -11.71
C GLY A 54 16.13 9.73 -10.71
N ALA A 55 15.07 9.40 -9.96
CA ALA A 55 15.10 8.30 -9.00
C ALA A 55 15.43 6.96 -9.69
N ASP A 56 16.36 6.21 -9.12
CA ASP A 56 16.72 4.87 -9.59
C ASP A 56 15.80 3.79 -9.02
N ILE A 57 15.26 4.02 -7.83
CA ILE A 57 14.32 3.15 -7.14
C ILE A 57 13.11 3.97 -6.73
N ILE A 58 11.91 3.49 -7.00
CA ILE A 58 10.68 4.06 -6.47
C ILE A 58 10.01 3.11 -5.49
N THR A 59 9.41 3.67 -4.44
CA THR A 59 8.68 2.91 -3.44
C THR A 59 7.20 2.83 -3.86
N ALA A 60 6.66 1.63 -3.91
CA ALA A 60 5.25 1.41 -4.21
C ALA A 60 4.35 1.97 -3.09
N ASN A 61 3.14 2.37 -3.45
CA ASN A 61 2.13 2.87 -2.50
C ASN A 61 1.41 1.68 -1.83
N THR A 62 2.09 0.99 -0.91
CA THR A 62 1.62 -0.28 -0.36
C THR A 62 1.87 -0.43 1.15
N PHE A 63 2.13 0.68 1.85
CA PHE A 63 2.53 0.71 3.26
C PHE A 63 1.54 -0.02 4.18
N SER A 64 0.23 0.15 3.98
CA SER A 64 -0.82 -0.44 4.81
C SER A 64 -1.65 -1.49 4.07
N CYS A 65 -1.07 -2.15 3.07
CA CYS A 65 -1.75 -3.20 2.30
C CYS A 65 -1.78 -4.56 3.04
N GLN A 66 -2.01 -4.54 4.36
CA GLN A 66 -2.26 -5.73 5.16
C GLN A 66 -3.74 -5.84 5.50
N ARG A 67 -4.29 -7.06 5.55
CA ARG A 67 -5.69 -7.30 5.97
C ARG A 67 -6.00 -6.66 7.32
N ILE A 68 -5.06 -6.79 8.27
CA ILE A 68 -5.17 -6.24 9.62
C ILE A 68 -5.36 -4.72 9.58
N SER A 69 -4.54 -4.01 8.79
CA SER A 69 -4.63 -2.55 8.66
C SER A 69 -5.85 -2.11 7.86
N GLN A 70 -6.23 -2.86 6.82
CA GLN A 70 -7.39 -2.55 5.98
C GLN A 70 -8.74 -2.88 6.65
N ALA A 71 -8.75 -3.69 7.70
CA ALA A 71 -9.95 -3.97 8.49
C ALA A 71 -10.56 -2.71 9.13
N ASP A 72 -9.74 -1.70 9.43
CA ASP A 72 -10.24 -0.41 9.94
C ASP A 72 -11.13 0.33 8.92
N TYR A 73 -11.01 -0.03 7.64
CA TYR A 73 -11.78 0.52 6.53
C TYR A 73 -12.79 -0.49 5.95
N HIS A 74 -12.94 -1.67 6.54
CA HIS A 74 -13.75 -2.78 6.00
C HIS A 74 -13.32 -3.21 4.59
N LEU A 75 -12.01 -3.15 4.31
CA LEU A 75 -11.40 -3.45 3.02
C LEU A 75 -10.32 -4.55 3.12
N GLU A 76 -10.36 -5.36 4.17
CA GLU A 76 -9.42 -6.46 4.41
C GLU A 76 -9.30 -7.42 3.23
N ASP A 77 -10.40 -7.69 2.55
CA ASP A 77 -10.40 -8.59 1.38
C ASP A 77 -9.78 -7.97 0.11
N CYS A 78 -9.54 -6.66 0.12
CA CYS A 78 -8.88 -5.95 -0.97
C CYS A 78 -7.39 -5.71 -0.72
N ALA A 79 -6.85 -6.07 0.44
CA ALA A 79 -5.47 -5.76 0.84
C ALA A 79 -4.44 -6.29 -0.16
N ARG A 80 -4.54 -7.57 -0.55
CA ARG A 80 -3.65 -8.18 -1.55
C ARG A 80 -3.76 -7.51 -2.92
N GLU A 81 -4.97 -7.18 -3.37
CA GLU A 81 -5.19 -6.46 -4.62
C GLU A 81 -4.55 -5.07 -4.58
N MET A 82 -4.68 -4.35 -3.47
CA MET A 82 -4.02 -3.05 -3.28
C MET A 82 -2.50 -3.15 -3.39
N ALA A 83 -1.90 -4.18 -2.78
CA ALA A 83 -0.46 -4.45 -2.87
C ALA A 83 -0.03 -4.75 -4.31
N PHE A 84 -0.76 -5.64 -4.97
CA PHE A 84 -0.52 -6.00 -6.37
C PHE A 84 -0.60 -4.78 -7.30
N GLU A 85 -1.68 -4.00 -7.22
CA GLU A 85 -1.88 -2.83 -8.08
C GLU A 85 -0.86 -1.73 -7.81
N GLY A 86 -0.49 -1.48 -6.54
CA GLY A 86 0.55 -0.52 -6.19
C GLY A 86 1.90 -0.86 -6.80
N ALA A 87 2.31 -2.11 -6.73
CA ALA A 87 3.54 -2.59 -7.35
C ALA A 87 3.46 -2.60 -8.89
N ARG A 88 2.31 -3.05 -9.45
CA ARG A 88 2.09 -3.10 -10.91
C ARG A 88 2.16 -1.71 -11.55
N LEU A 89 1.50 -0.72 -10.96
CA LEU A 89 1.57 0.66 -11.44
C LEU A 89 3.00 1.21 -11.40
N ALA A 90 3.72 0.93 -10.31
CA ALA A 90 5.13 1.31 -10.17
C ALA A 90 6.00 0.63 -11.24
N ARG A 91 5.80 -0.67 -11.50
CA ARG A 91 6.52 -1.42 -12.54
C ARG A 91 6.30 -0.83 -13.93
N ILE A 92 5.04 -0.53 -14.27
CA ILE A 92 4.69 0.08 -15.56
C ILE A 92 5.43 1.40 -15.76
N GLU A 93 5.46 2.27 -14.74
CA GLU A 93 6.17 3.54 -14.86
C GLU A 93 7.70 3.34 -14.90
N CYS A 94 8.27 2.47 -14.08
CA CYS A 94 9.69 2.13 -14.12
C CYS A 94 10.13 1.64 -15.50
N ASP A 95 9.36 0.78 -16.14
CA ASP A 95 9.69 0.21 -17.45
C ASP A 95 9.73 1.28 -18.56
N LYS A 96 8.94 2.35 -18.44
CA LYS A 96 8.99 3.49 -19.38
C LYS A 96 10.29 4.30 -19.29
N PHE A 97 10.92 4.33 -18.11
CA PHE A 97 12.12 5.12 -17.82
C PHE A 97 13.40 4.29 -17.76
N SER A 98 13.28 2.97 -17.68
CA SER A 98 14.44 2.06 -17.64
C SER A 98 15.19 2.05 -18.96
N THR A 99 16.52 2.15 -18.87
CA THR A 99 17.44 1.94 -19.99
C THR A 99 18.56 0.99 -19.57
N PRO A 100 19.31 0.38 -20.51
CA PRO A 100 20.47 -0.46 -20.15
C PRO A 100 21.50 0.25 -19.27
N ASP A 101 21.69 1.55 -19.48
CA ASP A 101 22.66 2.35 -18.73
C ASP A 101 22.08 2.90 -17.41
N LYS A 102 20.76 2.96 -17.31
CA LYS A 102 20.05 3.45 -16.12
C LYS A 102 18.78 2.64 -15.85
N PRO A 103 18.92 1.43 -15.33
CA PRO A 103 17.79 0.63 -14.93
C PRO A 103 17.02 1.28 -13.76
N ARG A 104 15.70 1.06 -13.70
CA ARG A 104 14.83 1.56 -12.63
C ARG A 104 14.18 0.38 -11.92
N PHE A 105 14.05 0.48 -10.60
CA PHE A 105 13.59 -0.60 -9.75
C PHE A 105 12.38 -0.18 -8.92
N VAL A 106 11.57 -1.18 -8.57
CA VAL A 106 10.41 -1.04 -7.68
C VAL A 106 10.72 -1.68 -6.34
N ALA A 107 10.63 -0.90 -5.27
CA ALA A 107 10.64 -1.40 -3.91
C ALA A 107 9.20 -1.47 -3.38
N GLY A 108 8.73 -2.65 -3.02
CA GLY A 108 7.47 -2.84 -2.32
C GLY A 108 7.59 -2.34 -0.87
N ASP A 109 6.64 -1.53 -0.43
CA ASP A 109 6.62 -1.00 0.94
C ASP A 109 5.78 -1.90 1.84
N VAL A 110 6.39 -2.42 2.91
CA VAL A 110 5.74 -3.28 3.91
C VAL A 110 5.81 -2.56 5.26
N GLY A 111 4.82 -1.72 5.52
CA GLY A 111 4.73 -0.98 6.77
C GLY A 111 4.31 -1.84 7.97
N PRO A 112 4.45 -1.32 9.19
CA PRO A 112 3.93 -1.98 10.38
C PRO A 112 2.40 -2.00 10.37
N THR A 113 1.81 -3.00 10.98
CA THR A 113 0.37 -3.03 11.21
C THR A 113 -0.04 -2.10 12.37
N ASN A 114 -1.31 -1.75 12.45
CA ASN A 114 -1.91 -0.99 13.54
C ASN A 114 -2.09 -1.81 14.83
N LYS A 115 -1.79 -3.12 14.79
CA LYS A 115 -1.81 -4.04 15.94
C LYS A 115 -0.42 -4.57 16.23
N THR A 116 -0.17 -4.94 17.49
CA THR A 116 1.12 -5.47 17.92
C THR A 116 0.97 -6.80 18.65
N CYS A 117 1.88 -7.73 18.37
CA CYS A 117 2.00 -8.98 19.10
C CYS A 117 2.97 -8.92 20.29
N SER A 118 3.59 -7.77 20.54
CA SER A 118 4.60 -7.62 21.62
C SER A 118 4.05 -7.00 22.90
N MET A 119 3.01 -6.18 22.81
CA MET A 119 2.40 -5.51 23.97
C MET A 119 1.04 -6.09 24.30
N SER A 120 0.70 -6.15 25.59
CA SER A 120 -0.66 -6.50 26.02
C SER A 120 -1.58 -5.29 25.88
N PRO A 121 -2.77 -5.43 25.30
CA PRO A 121 -3.81 -4.41 25.31
C PRO A 121 -4.52 -4.30 26.68
N ASP A 122 -4.36 -5.32 27.56
CA ASP A 122 -4.97 -5.39 28.86
C ASP A 122 -3.92 -5.34 29.98
N VAL A 123 -3.98 -4.29 30.79
CA VAL A 123 -3.06 -4.11 31.95
C VAL A 123 -3.20 -5.22 32.99
N SER A 124 -4.38 -5.85 33.08
CA SER A 124 -4.66 -6.92 34.03
C SER A 124 -4.25 -8.31 33.53
N ASP A 125 -4.03 -8.47 32.23
CA ASP A 125 -3.54 -9.70 31.61
C ASP A 125 -2.29 -9.45 30.73
N PRO A 126 -1.09 -9.57 31.31
CA PRO A 126 0.16 -9.37 30.58
C PRO A 126 0.39 -10.36 29.41
N ALA A 127 -0.36 -11.46 29.38
CA ALA A 127 -0.27 -12.46 28.31
C ALA A 127 -1.21 -12.17 27.12
N ALA A 128 -2.20 -11.30 27.30
CA ALA A 128 -3.09 -10.93 26.22
C ALA A 128 -2.33 -10.28 25.05
N ARG A 129 -2.76 -10.57 23.83
CA ARG A 129 -2.22 -9.98 22.60
C ARG A 129 -3.37 -9.56 21.68
N GLU A 130 -3.21 -8.45 20.98
CA GLU A 130 -4.18 -8.00 19.98
C GLU A 130 -4.19 -8.90 18.75
N ILE A 131 -3.04 -9.50 18.46
CA ILE A 131 -2.82 -10.37 17.31
C ILE A 131 -1.77 -11.41 17.64
N THR A 132 -1.89 -12.60 17.09
CA THR A 132 -0.89 -13.65 17.17
C THR A 132 0.20 -13.49 16.12
N TYR A 133 1.36 -14.12 16.36
CA TYR A 133 2.43 -14.16 15.36
C TYR A 133 1.99 -14.84 14.06
N ASP A 134 1.22 -15.93 14.14
CA ASP A 134 0.79 -16.68 12.95
C ASP A 134 -0.20 -15.87 12.08
N GLU A 135 -1.09 -15.10 12.70
CA GLU A 135 -1.99 -14.19 11.99
C GLU A 135 -1.19 -13.09 11.29
N LEU A 136 -0.26 -12.45 12.01
CA LEU A 136 0.59 -11.41 11.43
C LEU A 136 1.47 -11.95 10.31
N PHE A 137 2.07 -13.13 10.50
CA PHE A 137 2.89 -13.79 9.48
C PHE A 137 2.09 -14.05 8.20
N THR A 138 0.88 -14.61 8.35
CA THR A 138 0.00 -14.92 7.20
C THR A 138 -0.36 -13.66 6.42
N ASP A 139 -0.72 -12.59 7.13
CA ASP A 139 -1.11 -11.31 6.53
C ASP A 139 0.04 -10.65 5.77
N VAL A 140 1.24 -10.62 6.37
CA VAL A 140 2.44 -10.08 5.71
C VAL A 140 2.84 -10.91 4.50
N CYS A 141 2.72 -12.24 4.57
CA CYS A 141 2.97 -13.10 3.40
C CYS A 141 2.01 -12.78 2.25
N GLU A 142 0.72 -12.59 2.53
CA GLU A 142 -0.28 -12.22 1.52
C GLU A 142 0.06 -10.88 0.83
N GLN A 143 0.49 -9.89 1.61
CA GLN A 143 0.96 -8.61 1.06
C GLN A 143 2.19 -8.79 0.16
N VAL A 144 3.19 -9.54 0.64
CA VAL A 144 4.44 -9.78 -0.10
C VAL A 144 4.17 -10.54 -1.41
N ASP A 145 3.27 -11.53 -1.39
CA ASP A 145 2.87 -12.25 -2.60
C ASP A 145 2.25 -11.29 -3.63
N GLY A 146 1.37 -10.38 -3.20
CA GLY A 146 0.81 -9.34 -4.07
C GLY A 146 1.88 -8.44 -4.67
N LEU A 147 2.87 -8.01 -3.87
CA LEU A 147 3.98 -7.18 -4.32
C LEU A 147 4.84 -7.88 -5.38
N ILE A 148 5.18 -9.16 -5.15
CA ILE A 148 5.98 -9.96 -6.09
C ILE A 148 5.25 -10.15 -7.41
N GLU A 149 3.96 -10.52 -7.37
CA GLU A 149 3.14 -10.66 -8.58
C GLU A 149 2.98 -9.33 -9.33
N GLY A 150 2.91 -8.21 -8.62
CA GLY A 150 2.86 -6.87 -9.21
C GLY A 150 4.17 -6.42 -9.84
N GLY A 151 5.27 -7.13 -9.61
CA GLY A 151 6.58 -6.87 -10.21
C GLY A 151 7.52 -6.03 -9.35
N ALA A 152 7.40 -6.07 -8.03
CA ALA A 152 8.40 -5.49 -7.14
C ALA A 152 9.73 -6.26 -7.22
N ASP A 153 10.83 -5.51 -7.33
CA ASP A 153 12.19 -6.05 -7.39
C ASP A 153 12.75 -6.29 -5.98
N ALA A 154 12.33 -5.47 -5.03
CA ALA A 154 12.75 -5.53 -3.63
C ALA A 154 11.58 -5.12 -2.71
N ARG A 155 11.76 -5.33 -1.40
CA ARG A 155 10.84 -4.87 -0.35
C ARG A 155 11.60 -4.07 0.70
N LEU A 156 10.95 -3.07 1.23
CA LEU A 156 11.40 -2.20 2.31
C LEU A 156 10.59 -2.46 3.58
#